data_4848e5dd067b1938dd2e9680a997618b
#
_entry.id   4848e5dd067b1938dd2e9680a997618b
#
_cell.length_a   1.000
_cell.length_b   1.000
_cell.length_c   1.000
_cell.angle_alpha   90.00
_cell.angle_beta   90.00
_cell.angle_gamma   90.00
#
_symmetry.space_group_name_H-M   'P 1'
#
loop_
_entity.id
_entity.type
_entity.pdbx_description
1 polymer ?
#
loop_
_entity_poly.entity_id
_entity_poly.type
_entity_poly.pdbx_seq_one_letter_code
_entity_poly.pdbx_strand_id
1 'polypeptide(L)'
;MDTNTIMRRLHELEEENKRLKSLLAEHGIPFEACAHDGSSAEVMAPQPSASTVNLSLQEKVNLFRSLFKGREDVFAKRWHSETTKKSGYQPVCEREWNREFCDKRKYKCSECPNRRFAPLSYDYIFNHLAGKDAYGRDVIGLYPMLIDNTCFFLCADFDDKSCEHGYKQDVLAFAGVCREWGVPCYIERSRSGNGAHVWVFFESAIAAIKARRLGRSILSEAMNKEVHLSFKSYDRFFPNQDSLPDGGLGNLVALPLQGQARRNGNSVFVDENFQPYPDQWTFLFSIQKLSEATVDYILKKHASALIELTKSSEGKPWETPKPETIVQWDFPTSITLTKANMLYIPLPRLSAKVVNYFKRMAAFHNPEFYAKQGMRLSTFDVPRIISCSELTDDYLAMPRGCEDDVVKVLEANNVGYSIDDKTCYGRTIDVSFKGELREEQQQAMTDMLSYPIGTLSATTAFGKTVFAIAMIAQRKVSTLILVHRKSLLDQWKKQLNDFLEINEDVTDNSNRKKKHLSPIGELCSGKNSLHGLIDIALIQSC
;
A
#
# COMPACT_ATOMS: atom_id res chain seq x y z
N MET A 1 3.43 -36.13 -7.27
CA MET A 1 4.60 -36.93 -6.83
C MET A 1 4.06 -38.14 -6.10
N ASP A 2 4.52 -39.34 -6.45
CA ASP A 2 4.12 -40.60 -5.81
C ASP A 2 4.69 -40.64 -4.38
N THR A 3 3.90 -41.18 -3.44
CA THR A 3 4.25 -41.29 -2.02
C THR A 3 5.60 -41.99 -1.81
N ASN A 4 5.93 -42.98 -2.63
CA ASN A 4 7.23 -43.66 -2.61
C ASN A 4 8.40 -42.76 -2.98
N THR A 5 8.22 -41.82 -3.89
CA THR A 5 9.23 -40.84 -4.27
C THR A 5 9.49 -39.84 -3.15
N ILE A 6 8.43 -39.43 -2.43
CA ILE A 6 8.53 -38.53 -1.27
C ILE A 6 9.26 -39.22 -0.12
N MET A 7 8.89 -40.47 0.20
CA MET A 7 9.53 -41.25 1.28
C MET A 7 11.02 -41.51 0.99
N ARG A 8 11.39 -41.80 -0.27
CA ARG A 8 12.80 -41.96 -0.66
C ARG A 8 13.58 -40.66 -0.49
N ARG A 9 13.00 -39.51 -0.89
CA ARG A 9 13.63 -38.22 -0.75
C ARG A 9 13.78 -37.78 0.71
N LEU A 10 12.80 -38.13 1.55
CA LEU A 10 12.87 -37.90 2.99
C LEU A 10 14.03 -38.66 3.62
N HIS A 11 14.20 -39.91 3.28
CA HIS A 11 15.29 -40.76 3.77
C HIS A 11 16.67 -40.26 3.31
N GLU A 12 16.79 -39.86 2.04
CA GLU A 12 18.03 -39.23 1.51
C GLU A 12 18.42 -37.96 2.30
N LEU A 13 17.43 -37.11 2.62
CA LEU A 13 17.65 -35.87 3.39
C LEU A 13 18.01 -36.13 4.85
N GLU A 14 17.42 -37.17 5.47
CA GLU A 14 17.77 -37.59 6.83
C GLU A 14 19.23 -38.11 6.92
N GLU A 15 19.66 -38.87 5.96
CA GLU A 15 21.05 -39.40 5.90
C GLU A 15 22.04 -38.23 5.63
N GLU A 16 21.71 -37.30 4.74
CA GLU A 16 22.54 -36.12 4.48
C GLU A 16 22.66 -35.23 5.72
N ASN A 17 21.55 -34.99 6.44
CA ASN A 17 21.54 -34.21 7.68
C ASN A 17 22.40 -34.87 8.78
N LYS A 18 22.34 -36.20 8.90
CA LYS A 18 23.18 -36.95 9.83
C LYS A 18 24.66 -36.82 9.49
N ARG A 19 25.01 -36.90 8.21
CA ARG A 19 26.38 -36.69 7.72
C ARG A 19 26.90 -35.30 8.00
N LEU A 20 26.07 -34.26 7.75
CA LEU A 20 26.44 -32.87 8.01
C LEU A 20 26.65 -32.61 9.50
N LYS A 21 25.81 -33.16 10.38
CA LYS A 21 25.99 -33.05 11.83
C LYS A 21 27.27 -33.72 12.31
N SER A 22 27.65 -34.88 11.73
CA SER A 22 28.91 -35.55 12.04
C SER A 22 30.13 -34.70 11.63
N LEU A 23 30.09 -34.08 10.44
CA LEU A 23 31.16 -33.18 9.97
C LEU A 23 31.28 -31.94 10.85
N LEU A 24 30.20 -31.33 11.27
CA LEU A 24 30.21 -30.17 12.19
C LEU A 24 30.83 -30.56 13.54
N ALA A 25 30.50 -31.73 14.08
CA ALA A 25 31.08 -32.24 15.31
C ALA A 25 32.60 -32.53 15.16
N GLU A 26 33.03 -33.10 14.05
CA GLU A 26 34.41 -33.40 13.76
C GLU A 26 35.29 -32.13 13.64
N HIS A 27 34.72 -31.03 13.15
CA HIS A 27 35.38 -29.73 13.06
C HIS A 27 35.16 -28.82 14.29
N GLY A 28 34.54 -29.32 15.36
CA GLY A 28 34.34 -28.56 16.58
C GLY A 28 33.43 -27.34 16.44
N ILE A 29 32.59 -27.32 15.40
CA ILE A 29 31.63 -26.24 15.17
C ILE A 29 30.38 -26.55 15.99
N PRO A 30 30.07 -25.74 17.02
CA PRO A 30 28.88 -25.97 17.81
C PRO A 30 27.64 -25.77 16.92
N PHE A 31 26.85 -26.80 16.76
CA PHE A 31 25.50 -26.72 16.24
C PHE A 31 24.55 -26.97 17.42
N GLU A 32 23.64 -26.06 17.69
CA GLU A 32 22.51 -26.35 18.57
C GLU A 32 21.67 -27.43 17.87
N ALA A 33 21.73 -28.65 18.39
CA ALA A 33 20.65 -29.56 18.14
C ALA A 33 19.41 -28.84 18.66
N CYS A 34 18.57 -28.36 17.77
CA CYS A 34 17.17 -28.07 18.13
C CYS A 34 16.66 -29.40 18.70
N ALA A 35 16.76 -29.55 20.03
CA ALA A 35 16.03 -30.57 20.72
C ALA A 35 14.57 -30.26 20.40
N HIS A 36 14.01 -31.01 19.44
CA HIS A 36 12.59 -31.23 19.43
C HIS A 36 12.28 -32.07 20.68
N ASP A 37 12.35 -31.44 21.86
CA ASP A 37 11.47 -31.82 22.92
C ASP A 37 10.08 -31.62 22.37
N GLY A 38 9.32 -32.72 22.27
CA GLY A 38 7.95 -32.80 21.76
C GLY A 38 6.92 -32.05 22.60
N SER A 39 7.25 -30.82 22.97
CA SER A 39 6.38 -29.75 23.42
C SER A 39 6.70 -28.50 22.60
N SER A 40 6.56 -28.58 21.27
CA SER A 40 6.07 -27.42 20.54
C SER A 40 4.70 -27.14 21.17
N ALA A 41 4.67 -26.17 22.07
CA ALA A 41 3.45 -25.42 22.23
C ALA A 41 3.17 -24.83 20.85
N GLU A 42 2.48 -25.60 20.01
CA GLU A 42 1.66 -25.04 18.96
C GLU A 42 0.84 -23.98 19.67
N VAL A 43 1.14 -22.70 19.43
CA VAL A 43 0.18 -21.64 19.59
C VAL A 43 -0.81 -21.87 18.45
N MET A 44 -1.54 -22.98 18.54
CA MET A 44 -2.76 -23.17 17.78
C MET A 44 -3.62 -21.96 18.09
N ALA A 45 -4.16 -21.34 17.06
CA ALA A 45 -5.38 -20.55 17.23
C ALA A 45 -6.26 -21.38 18.16
N PRO A 46 -6.70 -20.86 19.32
CA PRO A 46 -7.35 -21.66 20.32
C PRO A 46 -8.51 -22.39 19.68
N GLN A 47 -8.38 -23.71 19.50
CA GLN A 47 -9.54 -24.51 19.16
C GLN A 47 -10.46 -24.37 20.36
N PRO A 48 -11.70 -23.89 20.17
CA PRO A 48 -12.63 -23.76 21.28
C PRO A 48 -12.75 -25.15 21.92
N SER A 49 -12.35 -25.27 23.19
CA SER A 49 -12.63 -26.43 23.99
C SER A 49 -14.14 -26.74 23.84
N ALA A 50 -14.53 -28.00 23.70
CA ALA A 50 -15.86 -28.46 23.31
C ALA A 50 -17.01 -28.08 24.27
N SER A 51 -16.79 -27.18 25.22
CA SER A 51 -17.82 -26.63 26.11
C SER A 51 -18.34 -25.33 25.54
N THR A 52 -19.52 -25.34 24.94
CA THR A 52 -20.26 -24.13 24.52
C THR A 52 -20.51 -23.26 25.74
N VAL A 53 -20.02 -22.01 25.69
CA VAL A 53 -20.27 -21.03 26.75
C VAL A 53 -21.68 -20.47 26.56
N ASN A 54 -22.58 -20.80 27.48
CA ASN A 54 -23.97 -20.31 27.40
C ASN A 54 -24.07 -18.90 28.01
N LEU A 55 -23.87 -17.87 27.20
CA LEU A 55 -23.94 -16.47 27.60
C LEU A 55 -25.35 -15.91 27.43
N SER A 56 -25.83 -15.20 28.44
CA SER A 56 -27.03 -14.36 28.35
C SER A 56 -26.83 -13.21 27.35
N LEU A 57 -27.89 -12.56 26.91
CA LEU A 57 -27.80 -11.41 26.00
C LEU A 57 -26.94 -10.27 26.59
N GLN A 58 -27.08 -10.02 27.89
CA GLN A 58 -26.30 -8.99 28.58
C GLN A 58 -24.79 -9.33 28.57
N GLU A 59 -24.46 -10.59 28.87
CA GLU A 59 -23.07 -11.06 28.87
C GLU A 59 -22.46 -11.00 27.46
N LYS A 60 -23.22 -11.32 26.42
CA LYS A 60 -22.79 -11.17 25.01
C LYS A 60 -22.45 -9.73 24.67
N VAL A 61 -23.29 -8.77 25.03
CA VAL A 61 -23.03 -7.34 24.79
C VAL A 61 -21.82 -6.85 25.61
N ASN A 62 -21.68 -7.29 26.86
CA ASN A 62 -20.54 -6.93 27.70
C ASN A 62 -19.23 -7.52 27.16
N LEU A 63 -19.22 -8.79 26.75
CA LEU A 63 -18.06 -9.42 26.10
C LEU A 63 -17.67 -8.68 24.83
N PHE A 64 -18.65 -8.39 23.97
CA PHE A 64 -18.41 -7.64 22.73
C PHE A 64 -17.80 -6.27 23.03
N ARG A 65 -18.38 -5.50 23.96
CA ARG A 65 -17.87 -4.20 24.38
C ARG A 65 -16.47 -4.27 24.98
N SER A 66 -16.14 -5.37 25.68
CA SER A 66 -14.82 -5.56 26.30
C SER A 66 -13.70 -5.79 25.29
N LEU A 67 -14.01 -6.29 24.10
CA LEU A 67 -13.07 -6.53 22.99
C LEU A 67 -12.98 -5.31 22.07
N PHE A 68 -14.11 -4.83 21.58
CA PHE A 68 -14.17 -3.72 20.62
C PHE A 68 -14.27 -2.37 21.34
N LYS A 69 -13.19 -2.03 22.07
CA LYS A 69 -13.07 -0.75 22.77
C LYS A 69 -12.52 0.35 21.88
N GLY A 70 -13.19 1.48 21.85
CA GLY A 70 -12.76 2.70 21.16
C GLY A 70 -13.35 3.92 21.83
N ARG A 71 -13.59 4.99 21.06
CA ARG A 71 -14.29 6.17 21.55
C ARG A 71 -15.69 5.78 22.06
N GLU A 72 -15.99 6.13 23.30
CA GLU A 72 -17.33 5.93 23.88
C GLU A 72 -18.21 7.19 23.80
N ASP A 73 -17.59 8.35 23.66
CA ASP A 73 -18.23 9.67 23.55
C ASP A 73 -18.81 9.96 22.17
N VAL A 74 -18.39 9.20 21.16
CA VAL A 74 -18.84 9.32 19.77
C VAL A 74 -18.71 8.00 19.04
N PHE A 75 -19.67 7.69 18.20
CA PHE A 75 -19.61 6.58 17.25
C PHE A 75 -20.36 6.97 15.98
N ALA A 76 -20.20 6.19 14.92
CA ALA A 76 -20.91 6.39 13.66
C ALA A 76 -21.95 5.28 13.43
N LYS A 77 -23.00 5.60 12.68
CA LYS A 77 -23.92 4.62 12.14
C LYS A 77 -23.89 4.64 10.62
N ARG A 78 -24.12 3.47 10.05
CA ARG A 78 -24.27 3.35 8.61
C ARG A 78 -25.58 4.02 8.18
N TRP A 79 -25.54 4.80 7.12
CA TRP A 79 -26.72 5.30 6.42
C TRP A 79 -26.84 4.61 5.05
N HIS A 80 -28.05 4.52 4.54
CA HIS A 80 -28.36 4.02 3.21
C HIS A 80 -29.45 4.89 2.59
N SER A 81 -29.23 5.31 1.35
CA SER A 81 -30.22 6.04 0.55
C SER A 81 -30.88 5.09 -0.44
N GLU A 82 -32.17 4.90 -0.30
CA GLU A 82 -32.95 4.05 -1.22
C GLU A 82 -33.02 4.62 -2.63
N THR A 83 -32.99 5.94 -2.76
CA THR A 83 -33.06 6.64 -4.05
C THR A 83 -31.75 6.55 -4.83
N THR A 84 -30.61 6.85 -4.18
CA THR A 84 -29.30 6.89 -4.85
C THR A 84 -28.53 5.57 -4.75
N LYS A 85 -29.04 4.59 -3.96
CA LYS A 85 -28.36 3.32 -3.62
C LYS A 85 -26.99 3.50 -2.96
N LYS A 86 -26.64 4.73 -2.59
CA LYS A 86 -25.39 5.04 -1.88
C LYS A 86 -25.52 4.76 -0.40
N SER A 87 -24.41 4.42 0.21
CA SER A 87 -24.31 4.22 1.66
C SER A 87 -22.96 4.70 2.16
N GLY A 88 -22.88 4.99 3.46
CA GLY A 88 -21.68 5.46 4.13
C GLY A 88 -21.89 5.48 5.64
N TYR A 89 -20.96 6.08 6.35
CA TYR A 89 -21.04 6.24 7.80
C TYR A 89 -21.11 7.72 8.16
N GLN A 90 -21.87 8.02 9.20
CA GLN A 90 -21.93 9.37 9.77
C GLN A 90 -21.95 9.29 11.30
N PRO A 91 -21.30 10.23 12.00
CA PRO A 91 -21.36 10.32 13.45
C PRO A 91 -22.81 10.49 13.91
N VAL A 92 -23.18 9.80 14.99
CA VAL A 92 -24.52 9.93 15.59
C VAL A 92 -24.57 11.19 16.43
N CYS A 93 -25.56 12.03 16.17
CA CYS A 93 -25.75 13.29 16.87
C CYS A 93 -27.14 13.32 17.52
N GLU A 94 -27.23 13.64 18.82
CA GLU A 94 -28.50 13.76 19.56
C GLU A 94 -29.43 14.84 19.00
N ARG A 95 -28.85 15.85 18.31
CA ARG A 95 -29.58 16.96 17.69
C ARG A 95 -29.85 16.74 16.20
N GLU A 96 -29.60 15.55 15.70
CA GLU A 96 -29.83 15.24 14.28
C GLU A 96 -31.32 15.43 13.92
N TRP A 97 -31.56 16.11 12.80
CA TRP A 97 -32.92 16.45 12.29
C TRP A 97 -33.73 17.41 13.17
N ASN A 98 -33.21 17.91 14.28
CA ASN A 98 -33.86 18.98 15.02
C ASN A 98 -33.69 20.29 14.24
N ARG A 99 -34.79 20.87 13.76
CA ARG A 99 -34.82 22.07 12.90
C ARG A 99 -34.18 23.30 13.55
N GLU A 100 -34.13 23.36 14.85
CA GLU A 100 -33.53 24.48 15.60
C GLU A 100 -32.02 24.43 15.60
N PHE A 101 -31.42 23.23 15.62
CA PHE A 101 -29.99 23.03 15.81
C PHE A 101 -29.29 22.40 14.62
N CYS A 102 -29.99 21.69 13.72
CA CYS A 102 -29.43 20.91 12.64
C CYS A 102 -29.80 21.48 11.28
N ASP A 103 -28.81 22.10 10.61
CA ASP A 103 -28.92 22.51 9.21
C ASP A 103 -27.82 21.83 8.37
N LYS A 104 -28.15 20.64 7.86
CA LYS A 104 -27.23 19.86 7.00
C LYS A 104 -26.97 20.49 5.64
N ARG A 105 -27.70 21.52 5.23
CA ARG A 105 -27.43 22.26 4.00
C ARG A 105 -26.33 23.29 4.20
N LYS A 106 -26.22 23.83 5.40
CA LYS A 106 -25.26 24.88 5.76
C LYS A 106 -23.94 24.32 6.31
N TYR A 107 -23.99 23.25 7.10
CA TYR A 107 -22.84 22.69 7.78
C TYR A 107 -22.72 21.19 7.56
N LYS A 108 -21.48 20.70 7.35
CA LYS A 108 -21.15 19.27 7.50
C LYS A 108 -21.17 18.90 8.98
N CYS A 109 -21.54 17.65 9.31
CA CYS A 109 -21.58 17.21 10.71
C CYS A 109 -20.24 17.35 11.44
N SER A 110 -19.11 17.22 10.74
CA SER A 110 -17.76 17.43 11.27
C SER A 110 -17.46 18.87 11.68
N GLU A 111 -18.15 19.85 11.08
CA GLU A 111 -17.91 21.29 11.24
C GLU A 111 -19.08 22.00 11.96
N CYS A 112 -20.13 21.24 12.34
CA CYS A 112 -21.35 21.81 12.90
C CYS A 112 -21.08 22.39 14.30
N PRO A 113 -21.33 23.68 14.56
CA PRO A 113 -21.14 24.29 15.88
C PRO A 113 -22.13 23.77 16.94
N ASN A 114 -23.28 23.25 16.50
CA ASN A 114 -24.31 22.73 17.38
C ASN A 114 -24.25 21.22 17.60
N ARG A 115 -23.20 20.57 17.09
CA ARG A 115 -23.04 19.11 17.19
C ARG A 115 -22.99 18.66 18.66
N ARG A 116 -23.78 17.63 18.98
CA ARG A 116 -23.73 16.91 20.24
C ARG A 116 -23.75 15.43 19.94
N PHE A 117 -22.57 14.81 20.02
CA PHE A 117 -22.45 13.40 19.70
C PHE A 117 -23.15 12.55 20.76
N ALA A 118 -23.78 11.47 20.30
CA ALA A 118 -24.37 10.48 21.18
C ALA A 118 -23.30 9.51 21.66
N PRO A 119 -23.29 9.16 22.97
CA PRO A 119 -22.41 8.13 23.49
C PRO A 119 -22.83 6.75 22.98
N LEU A 120 -21.84 5.83 22.84
CA LEU A 120 -22.10 4.45 22.44
C LEU A 120 -22.74 3.68 23.60
N SER A 121 -24.06 3.54 23.59
CA SER A 121 -24.83 2.86 24.64
C SER A 121 -25.00 1.37 24.36
N TYR A 122 -25.47 0.64 25.39
CA TYR A 122 -25.87 -0.76 25.30
C TYR A 122 -26.85 -1.02 24.16
N ASP A 123 -27.89 -0.17 24.03
CA ASP A 123 -28.97 -0.35 23.03
C ASP A 123 -28.46 -0.28 21.59
N TYR A 124 -27.48 0.59 21.32
CA TYR A 124 -26.88 0.66 19.99
C TYR A 124 -26.13 -0.64 19.66
N ILE A 125 -25.34 -1.16 20.61
CA ILE A 125 -24.61 -2.43 20.43
C ILE A 125 -25.61 -3.59 20.28
N PHE A 126 -26.63 -3.65 21.13
CA PHE A 126 -27.68 -4.67 21.03
C PHE A 126 -28.37 -4.64 19.66
N ASN A 127 -28.74 -3.47 19.16
CA ASN A 127 -29.40 -3.32 17.86
C ASN A 127 -28.48 -3.76 16.71
N HIS A 128 -27.19 -3.43 16.78
CA HIS A 128 -26.18 -3.90 15.83
C HIS A 128 -26.09 -5.43 15.80
N LEU A 129 -25.99 -6.07 16.95
CA LEU A 129 -25.92 -7.52 17.08
C LEU A 129 -27.23 -8.23 16.67
N ALA A 130 -28.38 -7.58 16.91
CA ALA A 130 -29.68 -8.08 16.51
C ALA A 130 -29.91 -7.98 14.99
N GLY A 131 -29.44 -6.91 14.36
CA GLY A 131 -29.51 -6.71 12.90
C GLY A 131 -30.95 -6.72 12.39
N LYS A 132 -31.81 -5.87 12.93
CA LYS A 132 -33.23 -5.80 12.57
C LYS A 132 -33.51 -4.88 11.38
N ASP A 133 -32.60 -3.94 11.10
CA ASP A 133 -32.78 -3.00 9.99
C ASP A 133 -32.44 -3.65 8.65
N ALA A 134 -33.39 -3.71 7.74
CA ALA A 134 -33.26 -4.37 6.43
C ALA A 134 -32.18 -3.76 5.54
N TYR A 135 -31.83 -2.48 5.74
CA TYR A 135 -30.80 -1.77 5.00
C TYR A 135 -29.46 -1.71 5.75
N GLY A 136 -29.35 -2.34 6.93
CA GLY A 136 -28.17 -2.35 7.78
C GLY A 136 -27.79 -0.96 8.31
N ARG A 137 -28.77 -0.09 8.60
CA ARG A 137 -28.56 1.23 9.21
C ARG A 137 -28.25 1.14 10.71
N ASP A 138 -28.33 -0.05 11.30
CA ASP A 138 -27.93 -0.40 12.65
C ASP A 138 -26.44 -0.79 12.77
N VAL A 139 -25.70 -0.86 11.66
CA VAL A 139 -24.24 -1.11 11.67
C VAL A 139 -23.52 0.03 12.37
N ILE A 140 -22.73 -0.30 13.38
CA ILE A 140 -21.87 0.64 14.11
C ILE A 140 -20.52 0.76 13.42
N GLY A 141 -20.06 2.00 13.22
CA GLY A 141 -18.70 2.36 12.93
C GLY A 141 -18.04 2.89 14.21
N LEU A 142 -17.04 2.19 14.70
CA LEU A 142 -16.30 2.56 15.91
C LEU A 142 -15.05 3.36 15.53
N TYR A 143 -14.78 4.44 16.29
CA TYR A 143 -13.51 5.17 16.20
C TYR A 143 -12.50 4.53 17.17
N PRO A 144 -11.46 3.81 16.66
CA PRO A 144 -10.56 3.03 17.51
C PRO A 144 -9.58 3.89 18.30
N MET A 145 -9.21 5.08 17.80
CA MET A 145 -8.25 5.96 18.44
C MET A 145 -8.95 6.82 19.51
N LEU A 146 -8.43 6.75 20.73
CA LEU A 146 -8.86 7.55 21.86
C LEU A 146 -8.31 8.99 21.78
N ILE A 147 -8.82 9.89 22.62
CA ILE A 147 -8.45 11.31 22.62
C ILE A 147 -6.96 11.50 22.97
N ASP A 148 -6.38 10.60 23.77
CA ASP A 148 -4.96 10.58 24.17
C ASP A 148 -4.04 9.89 23.14
N ASN A 149 -4.56 9.59 21.92
CA ASN A 149 -3.86 8.88 20.85
C ASN A 149 -3.48 7.43 21.20
N THR A 150 -4.24 6.77 22.06
CA THR A 150 -4.10 5.34 22.36
C THR A 150 -5.20 4.53 21.68
N CYS A 151 -5.05 3.19 21.66
CA CYS A 151 -6.06 2.25 21.14
C CYS A 151 -6.00 0.91 21.85
N PHE A 152 -7.12 0.17 21.87
CA PHE A 152 -7.24 -1.15 22.49
C PHE A 152 -7.07 -2.31 21.51
N PHE A 153 -7.00 -2.04 20.23
CA PHE A 153 -6.78 -3.04 19.20
C PHE A 153 -6.12 -2.42 17.96
N LEU A 154 -5.51 -3.28 17.17
CA LEU A 154 -5.13 -3.02 15.80
C LEU A 154 -6.01 -3.88 14.91
N CYS A 155 -6.58 -3.29 13.86
CA CYS A 155 -7.31 -4.02 12.83
C CYS A 155 -6.67 -3.73 11.47
N ALA A 156 -6.31 -4.78 10.74
CA ALA A 156 -5.85 -4.69 9.35
C ALA A 156 -7.01 -5.06 8.42
N ASP A 157 -7.28 -4.23 7.41
CA ASP A 157 -8.37 -4.42 6.44
C ASP A 157 -7.81 -4.84 5.09
N PHE A 158 -8.29 -5.99 4.59
CA PHE A 158 -7.95 -6.56 3.29
C PHE A 158 -9.22 -6.71 2.46
N ASP A 159 -9.30 -6.03 1.32
CA ASP A 159 -10.44 -6.13 0.40
C ASP A 159 -10.00 -6.44 -1.05
N ASP A 160 -10.88 -7.04 -1.87
CA ASP A 160 -10.59 -7.42 -3.26
C ASP A 160 -10.17 -6.24 -4.14
N LYS A 161 -10.52 -5.01 -3.78
CA LYS A 161 -10.14 -3.83 -4.54
C LYS A 161 -8.69 -3.43 -4.36
N SER A 162 -8.10 -3.84 -3.24
CA SER A 162 -6.70 -3.54 -2.91
C SER A 162 -5.76 -4.72 -3.13
N CYS A 163 -6.28 -5.92 -3.32
CA CYS A 163 -5.54 -7.18 -3.46
C CYS A 163 -5.60 -7.67 -4.91
N GLU A 164 -4.47 -7.74 -5.60
CA GLU A 164 -4.39 -8.09 -7.03
C GLU A 164 -4.76 -9.56 -7.33
N HIS A 165 -4.49 -10.47 -6.38
CA HIS A 165 -4.75 -11.92 -6.49
C HIS A 165 -5.77 -12.44 -5.48
N GLY A 166 -6.59 -11.56 -4.92
CA GLY A 166 -7.59 -11.88 -3.92
C GLY A 166 -7.09 -11.70 -2.48
N TYR A 167 -7.95 -11.17 -1.63
CA TYR A 167 -7.62 -10.81 -0.25
C TYR A 167 -7.22 -11.97 0.66
N LYS A 168 -7.61 -13.20 0.31
CA LYS A 168 -7.39 -14.37 1.19
C LYS A 168 -5.92 -14.70 1.38
N GLN A 169 -5.13 -14.65 0.30
CA GLN A 169 -3.69 -14.91 0.37
C GLN A 169 -2.98 -13.86 1.21
N ASP A 170 -3.33 -12.59 1.04
CA ASP A 170 -2.78 -11.48 1.81
C ASP A 170 -3.08 -11.62 3.30
N VAL A 171 -4.32 -12.00 3.65
CA VAL A 171 -4.74 -12.27 5.03
C VAL A 171 -3.94 -13.41 5.64
N LEU A 172 -3.77 -14.52 4.90
CA LEU A 172 -3.04 -15.69 5.39
C LEU A 172 -1.54 -15.40 5.54
N ALA A 173 -0.95 -14.62 4.65
CA ALA A 173 0.44 -14.19 4.77
C ALA A 173 0.64 -13.33 6.03
N PHE A 174 -0.25 -12.37 6.28
CA PHE A 174 -0.23 -11.54 7.48
C PHE A 174 -0.43 -12.36 8.76
N ALA A 175 -1.45 -13.23 8.78
CA ALA A 175 -1.74 -14.11 9.91
C ALA A 175 -0.62 -15.13 10.18
N GLY A 176 0.04 -15.62 9.13
CA GLY A 176 1.20 -16.50 9.22
C GLY A 176 2.37 -15.86 9.95
N VAL A 177 2.69 -14.59 9.63
CA VAL A 177 3.72 -13.84 10.36
C VAL A 177 3.29 -13.56 11.81
N CYS A 178 2.02 -13.24 12.04
CA CYS A 178 1.50 -13.09 13.41
C CYS A 178 1.77 -14.36 14.24
N ARG A 179 1.48 -15.54 13.68
CA ARG A 179 1.71 -16.84 14.35
C ARG A 179 3.19 -17.06 14.65
N GLU A 180 4.08 -16.82 13.69
CA GLU A 180 5.52 -16.98 13.87
C GLU A 180 6.09 -16.04 14.95
N TRP A 181 5.54 -14.85 15.07
CA TRP A 181 5.97 -13.86 16.06
C TRP A 181 5.26 -14.01 17.40
N GLY A 182 4.33 -14.95 17.55
CA GLY A 182 3.54 -15.15 18.76
C GLY A 182 2.54 -14.02 19.00
N VAL A 183 2.03 -13.40 17.94
CA VAL A 183 0.99 -12.36 17.99
C VAL A 183 -0.37 -13.00 17.79
N PRO A 184 -1.24 -13.12 18.80
CA PRO A 184 -2.59 -13.60 18.62
C PRO A 184 -3.35 -12.67 17.66
N CYS A 185 -3.84 -13.22 16.56
CA CYS A 185 -4.64 -12.48 15.57
C CYS A 185 -5.87 -13.27 15.17
N TYR A 186 -6.93 -12.58 14.75
CA TYR A 186 -8.24 -13.17 14.53
C TYR A 186 -8.83 -12.64 13.23
N ILE A 187 -9.17 -13.56 12.32
CA ILE A 187 -9.68 -13.24 10.99
C ILE A 187 -11.20 -13.10 11.05
N GLU A 188 -11.71 -11.99 10.57
CA GLU A 188 -13.15 -11.74 10.39
C GLU A 188 -13.44 -11.55 8.91
N ARG A 189 -14.40 -12.31 8.37
CA ARG A 189 -14.95 -12.01 7.04
C ARG A 189 -15.72 -10.71 7.09
N SER A 190 -15.39 -9.76 6.22
CA SER A 190 -16.01 -8.43 6.21
C SER A 190 -17.54 -8.52 5.99
N ARG A 191 -18.24 -7.45 6.32
CA ARG A 191 -19.70 -7.35 6.15
C ARG A 191 -20.15 -7.55 4.69
N SER A 192 -19.35 -7.14 3.71
CA SER A 192 -19.66 -7.34 2.29
C SER A 192 -19.43 -8.76 1.81
N GLY A 193 -18.61 -9.54 2.51
CA GLY A 193 -18.14 -10.86 2.09
C GLY A 193 -16.93 -10.82 1.14
N ASN A 194 -16.56 -9.64 0.61
CA ASN A 194 -15.50 -9.46 -0.39
C ASN A 194 -14.20 -8.92 0.22
N GLY A 195 -13.90 -9.28 1.45
CA GLY A 195 -12.71 -8.87 2.18
C GLY A 195 -12.70 -9.48 3.58
N ALA A 196 -11.64 -9.21 4.32
CA ALA A 196 -11.50 -9.62 5.70
C ALA A 196 -10.77 -8.57 6.53
N HIS A 197 -11.07 -8.55 7.83
CA HIS A 197 -10.32 -7.84 8.83
C HIS A 197 -9.48 -8.82 9.64
N VAL A 198 -8.25 -8.43 9.98
CA VAL A 198 -7.41 -9.18 10.92
C VAL A 198 -7.24 -8.34 12.18
N TRP A 199 -7.74 -8.86 13.28
CA TRP A 199 -7.80 -8.18 14.56
C TRP A 199 -6.70 -8.64 15.51
N VAL A 200 -6.03 -7.70 16.18
CA VAL A 200 -5.08 -7.93 17.27
C VAL A 200 -5.54 -7.08 18.46
N PHE A 201 -5.81 -7.69 19.61
CA PHE A 201 -6.35 -7.03 20.80
C PHE A 201 -5.26 -6.79 21.84
N PHE A 202 -5.37 -5.68 22.58
CA PHE A 202 -4.45 -5.32 23.65
C PHE A 202 -5.15 -5.40 25.02
N GLU A 203 -4.43 -5.79 26.05
CA GLU A 203 -4.94 -5.87 27.44
C GLU A 203 -5.33 -4.49 27.97
N SER A 204 -4.49 -3.50 27.69
CA SER A 204 -4.67 -2.09 28.03
C SER A 204 -4.58 -1.22 26.76
N ALA A 205 -4.97 0.04 26.87
CA ALA A 205 -4.75 0.99 25.78
C ALA A 205 -3.25 1.23 25.60
N ILE A 206 -2.76 1.11 24.37
CA ILE A 206 -1.39 1.39 23.98
C ILE A 206 -1.33 2.54 22.97
N ALA A 207 -0.19 3.22 22.84
CA ALA A 207 -0.03 4.29 21.87
C ALA A 207 -0.33 3.79 20.44
N ALA A 208 -1.17 4.52 19.69
CA ALA A 208 -1.56 4.16 18.33
C ALA A 208 -0.37 4.00 17.39
N ILE A 209 0.67 4.83 17.56
CA ILE A 209 1.93 4.71 16.80
C ILE A 209 2.60 3.36 17.06
N LYS A 210 2.57 2.84 18.30
CA LYS A 210 3.15 1.54 18.67
C LYS A 210 2.36 0.39 18.04
N ALA A 211 1.02 0.41 18.14
CA ALA A 211 0.15 -0.57 17.49
C ALA A 211 0.38 -0.63 15.97
N ARG A 212 0.50 0.54 15.35
CA ARG A 212 0.75 0.65 13.91
C ARG A 212 2.16 0.23 13.50
N ARG A 213 3.17 0.48 14.33
CA ARG A 213 4.53 -0.05 14.12
C ARG A 213 4.49 -1.58 14.10
N LEU A 214 3.78 -2.21 15.04
CA LEU A 214 3.58 -3.67 15.06
C LEU A 214 2.95 -4.15 13.74
N GLY A 215 1.80 -3.59 13.34
CA GLY A 215 1.11 -3.96 12.09
C GLY A 215 1.99 -3.78 10.85
N ARG A 216 2.74 -2.68 10.78
CA ARG A 216 3.65 -2.43 9.65
C ARG A 216 4.83 -3.40 9.61
N SER A 217 5.40 -3.75 10.77
CA SER A 217 6.48 -4.75 10.84
C SER A 217 5.99 -6.13 10.38
N ILE A 218 4.80 -6.54 10.82
CA ILE A 218 4.16 -7.80 10.38
C ILE A 218 3.90 -7.77 8.87
N LEU A 219 3.33 -6.68 8.35
CA LEU A 219 3.03 -6.54 6.93
C LEU A 219 4.32 -6.53 6.08
N SER A 220 5.36 -5.85 6.53
CA SER A 220 6.68 -5.86 5.88
C SER A 220 7.25 -7.26 5.76
N GLU A 221 7.17 -8.05 6.83
CA GLU A 221 7.65 -9.44 6.81
C GLU A 221 6.74 -10.34 5.96
N ALA A 222 5.42 -10.12 5.99
CA ALA A 222 4.49 -10.83 5.11
C ALA A 222 4.79 -10.56 3.62
N MET A 223 5.16 -9.32 3.25
CA MET A 223 5.59 -8.98 1.89
C MET A 223 6.89 -9.70 1.48
N ASN A 224 7.79 -10.01 2.44
CA ASN A 224 9.00 -10.80 2.16
C ASN A 224 8.69 -12.27 1.85
N LYS A 225 7.48 -12.74 2.17
CA LYS A 225 7.00 -14.12 1.95
C LYS A 225 6.01 -14.23 0.80
N GLU A 226 5.22 -13.17 0.57
CA GLU A 226 4.17 -13.14 -0.44
C GLU A 226 4.42 -11.98 -1.43
N VAL A 227 4.75 -12.34 -2.67
CA VAL A 227 5.13 -11.40 -3.74
C VAL A 227 4.00 -10.44 -4.08
N HIS A 228 2.75 -10.89 -4.00
CA HIS A 228 1.58 -10.12 -4.44
C HIS A 228 1.12 -9.07 -3.44
N LEU A 229 1.53 -9.17 -2.17
CA LEU A 229 1.27 -8.12 -1.19
C LEU A 229 1.83 -6.76 -1.64
N SER A 230 1.03 -5.72 -1.52
CA SER A 230 1.36 -4.37 -1.98
C SER A 230 1.40 -3.34 -0.85
N PHE A 231 2.06 -2.21 -1.10
CA PHE A 231 2.09 -1.07 -0.17
C PHE A 231 0.70 -0.43 0.06
N LYS A 232 -0.30 -0.71 -0.77
CA LYS A 232 -1.68 -0.25 -0.56
C LYS A 232 -2.26 -0.75 0.76
N SER A 233 -1.80 -1.93 1.24
CA SER A 233 -2.21 -2.50 2.53
C SER A 233 -1.67 -1.72 3.74
N TYR A 234 -0.64 -0.85 3.58
CA TYR A 234 -0.13 -0.01 4.67
C TYR A 234 -1.10 1.07 5.14
N ASP A 235 -2.05 1.47 4.30
CA ASP A 235 -3.05 2.49 4.61
C ASP A 235 -4.33 1.91 5.21
N ARG A 236 -4.41 0.58 5.33
CA ARG A 236 -5.58 -0.19 5.76
C ARG A 236 -5.52 -0.64 7.21
N PHE A 237 -4.85 0.12 8.07
CA PHE A 237 -4.86 -0.14 9.51
C PHE A 237 -5.86 0.76 10.24
N PHE A 238 -6.48 0.21 11.28
CA PHE A 238 -7.30 0.94 12.23
C PHE A 238 -6.69 0.79 13.63
N PRO A 239 -6.18 1.87 14.25
CA PRO A 239 -6.15 3.25 13.74
C PRO A 239 -5.19 3.43 12.55
N ASN A 240 -5.51 4.36 11.63
CA ASN A 240 -4.67 4.65 10.46
C ASN A 240 -3.68 5.81 10.66
N GLN A 241 -3.77 6.53 11.78
CA GLN A 241 -2.95 7.69 12.12
C GLN A 241 -2.24 7.49 13.46
N ASP A 242 -1.17 8.23 13.68
CA ASP A 242 -0.40 8.19 14.92
C ASP A 242 -0.99 9.14 15.98
N SER A 243 -1.73 10.16 15.53
CA SER A 243 -2.43 11.13 16.38
C SER A 243 -3.76 11.55 15.74
N LEU A 244 -4.70 11.99 16.57
CA LEU A 244 -5.97 12.53 16.10
C LEU A 244 -5.76 13.89 15.40
N PRO A 245 -6.47 14.14 14.28
CA PRO A 245 -6.57 15.48 13.72
C PRO A 245 -7.25 16.45 14.69
N ASP A 246 -6.89 17.73 14.65
CA ASP A 246 -7.52 18.75 15.48
C ASP A 246 -9.02 18.84 15.19
N GLY A 247 -9.84 18.65 16.24
CA GLY A 247 -11.29 18.57 16.13
C GLY A 247 -11.83 17.39 15.30
N GLY A 248 -10.96 16.50 14.82
CA GLY A 248 -11.30 15.32 14.06
C GLY A 248 -11.65 14.11 14.92
N LEU A 249 -12.32 13.14 14.31
CA LEU A 249 -12.71 11.90 14.97
C LEU A 249 -11.78 10.73 14.65
N GLY A 250 -10.85 10.91 13.70
CA GLY A 250 -10.05 9.82 13.14
C GLY A 250 -10.82 8.96 12.14
N ASN A 251 -10.25 7.84 11.74
CA ASN A 251 -10.93 6.85 10.91
C ASN A 251 -11.79 5.91 11.77
N LEU A 252 -12.78 5.31 11.15
CA LEU A 252 -13.67 4.34 11.81
C LEU A 252 -13.56 2.96 11.16
N VAL A 253 -13.78 1.93 11.95
CA VAL A 253 -13.93 0.54 11.49
C VAL A 253 -15.36 0.08 11.76
N ALA A 254 -15.97 -0.64 10.81
CA ALA A 254 -17.25 -1.28 11.02
C ALA A 254 -17.10 -2.43 12.01
N LEU A 255 -17.93 -2.48 13.04
CA LEU A 255 -17.88 -3.55 14.03
C LEU A 255 -18.37 -4.89 13.43
N PRO A 256 -17.77 -6.02 13.85
CA PRO A 256 -18.16 -7.37 13.41
C PRO A 256 -19.48 -7.83 14.03
N LEU A 257 -19.95 -9.00 13.62
CA LEU A 257 -21.13 -9.71 14.12
C LEU A 257 -22.46 -8.96 13.96
N GLN A 258 -22.54 -8.00 13.02
CA GLN A 258 -23.81 -7.36 12.71
C GLN A 258 -24.86 -8.43 12.29
N GLY A 259 -26.02 -8.39 12.94
CA GLY A 259 -26.96 -9.53 12.90
C GLY A 259 -27.48 -9.90 11.53
N GLN A 260 -27.76 -8.95 10.62
CA GLN A 260 -28.19 -9.25 9.26
C GLN A 260 -27.06 -9.86 8.42
N ALA A 261 -25.87 -9.26 8.45
CA ALA A 261 -24.71 -9.76 7.71
C ALA A 261 -24.30 -11.16 8.20
N ARG A 262 -24.37 -11.38 9.52
CA ARG A 262 -24.09 -12.69 10.14
C ARG A 262 -25.03 -13.80 9.65
N ARG A 263 -26.31 -13.51 9.47
CA ARG A 263 -27.27 -14.48 8.90
C ARG A 263 -26.92 -14.89 7.47
N ASN A 264 -26.17 -14.05 6.75
CA ASN A 264 -25.67 -14.32 5.41
C ASN A 264 -24.22 -14.90 5.40
N GLY A 265 -23.69 -15.28 6.56
CA GLY A 265 -22.34 -15.83 6.70
C GLY A 265 -21.23 -14.78 6.61
N ASN A 266 -21.55 -13.48 6.67
CA ASN A 266 -20.63 -12.37 6.64
C ASN A 266 -20.53 -11.66 8.01
N SER A 267 -19.54 -10.80 8.20
CA SER A 267 -19.29 -10.14 9.50
C SER A 267 -19.10 -11.14 10.62
N VAL A 268 -18.40 -12.23 10.36
CA VAL A 268 -18.17 -13.37 11.26
C VAL A 268 -16.69 -13.72 11.33
N PHE A 269 -16.25 -14.20 12.48
CA PHE A 269 -14.91 -14.74 12.62
C PHE A 269 -14.82 -16.11 11.93
N VAL A 270 -13.71 -16.32 11.26
CA VAL A 270 -13.44 -17.48 10.41
C VAL A 270 -12.08 -18.09 10.74
N ASP A 271 -11.91 -19.36 10.44
CA ASP A 271 -10.62 -20.05 10.49
C ASP A 271 -9.74 -19.70 9.27
N GLU A 272 -8.57 -20.31 9.17
CA GLU A 272 -7.62 -20.11 8.06
C GLU A 272 -8.14 -20.65 6.72
N ASN A 273 -9.14 -21.54 6.73
CA ASN A 273 -9.84 -22.00 5.54
C ASN A 273 -11.02 -21.08 5.18
N PHE A 274 -11.15 -19.96 5.88
CA PHE A 274 -12.26 -19.01 5.76
C PHE A 274 -13.62 -19.64 6.08
N GLN A 275 -13.66 -20.70 6.93
CA GLN A 275 -14.90 -21.28 7.42
C GLN A 275 -15.32 -20.56 8.72
N PRO A 276 -16.58 -20.13 8.83
CA PRO A 276 -17.07 -19.50 10.05
C PRO A 276 -16.99 -20.45 11.26
N TYR A 277 -16.52 -19.95 12.40
CA TYR A 277 -16.63 -20.70 13.65
C TYR A 277 -18.10 -20.97 13.97
N PRO A 278 -18.48 -22.20 14.34
CA PRO A 278 -19.89 -22.56 14.58
C PRO A 278 -20.53 -21.73 15.70
N ASP A 279 -19.80 -21.48 16.78
CA ASP A 279 -20.22 -20.59 17.88
C ASP A 279 -19.27 -19.39 17.98
N GLN A 280 -19.73 -18.26 17.45
CA GLN A 280 -18.98 -17.00 17.46
C GLN A 280 -18.77 -16.46 18.88
N TRP A 281 -19.67 -16.76 19.82
CA TRP A 281 -19.57 -16.25 21.19
C TRP A 281 -18.55 -17.01 22.02
N THR A 282 -18.54 -18.34 21.92
CA THR A 282 -17.48 -19.17 22.50
C THR A 282 -16.12 -18.79 21.92
N PHE A 283 -16.04 -18.51 20.61
CA PHE A 283 -14.83 -18.04 19.98
C PHE A 283 -14.39 -16.67 20.55
N LEU A 284 -15.27 -15.66 20.65
CA LEU A 284 -14.94 -14.36 21.22
C LEU A 284 -14.48 -14.47 22.68
N PHE A 285 -15.03 -15.40 23.44
CA PHE A 285 -14.62 -15.63 24.82
C PHE A 285 -13.19 -16.18 24.94
N SER A 286 -12.70 -16.90 23.92
CA SER A 286 -11.35 -17.48 23.87
C SER A 286 -10.27 -16.49 23.37
N ILE A 287 -10.64 -15.26 22.98
CA ILE A 287 -9.70 -14.27 22.44
C ILE A 287 -8.64 -13.88 23.49
N GLN A 288 -7.38 -14.05 23.11
CA GLN A 288 -6.24 -13.62 23.87
C GLN A 288 -5.84 -12.19 23.49
N LYS A 289 -5.33 -11.46 24.46
CA LYS A 289 -4.88 -10.06 24.30
C LYS A 289 -3.40 -9.96 24.54
N LEU A 290 -2.73 -9.05 23.84
CA LEU A 290 -1.31 -8.76 24.04
C LEU A 290 -1.12 -7.72 25.14
N SER A 291 -0.15 -7.95 26.00
CA SER A 291 0.35 -6.90 26.90
C SER A 291 1.22 -5.89 26.14
N GLU A 292 1.30 -4.66 26.63
CA GLU A 292 2.17 -3.64 26.04
C GLU A 292 3.65 -4.07 26.08
N ALA A 293 4.09 -4.74 27.14
CA ALA A 293 5.44 -5.28 27.27
C ALA A 293 5.76 -6.32 26.18
N THR A 294 4.78 -7.18 25.86
CA THR A 294 4.92 -8.15 24.75
C THR A 294 5.05 -7.45 23.41
N VAL A 295 4.27 -6.40 23.16
CA VAL A 295 4.39 -5.58 21.94
C VAL A 295 5.78 -4.96 21.83
N ASP A 296 6.32 -4.38 22.92
CA ASP A 296 7.66 -3.80 22.94
C ASP A 296 8.75 -4.83 22.69
N TYR A 297 8.62 -6.03 23.26
CA TYR A 297 9.54 -7.14 23.02
C TYR A 297 9.55 -7.56 21.55
N ILE A 298 8.37 -7.73 20.93
CA ILE A 298 8.23 -8.13 19.52
C ILE A 298 8.83 -7.05 18.61
N LEU A 299 8.53 -5.77 18.85
CA LEU A 299 9.07 -4.66 18.08
C LEU A 299 10.60 -4.57 18.18
N LYS A 300 11.16 -4.83 19.34
CA LYS A 300 12.62 -4.85 19.55
C LYS A 300 13.26 -6.05 18.85
N LYS A 301 12.67 -7.24 18.99
CA LYS A 301 13.17 -8.49 18.40
C LYS A 301 13.17 -8.43 16.87
N HIS A 302 12.15 -7.84 16.28
CA HIS A 302 11.94 -7.74 14.83
C HIS A 302 12.16 -6.31 14.31
N ALA A 303 13.04 -5.53 14.93
CA ALA A 303 13.33 -4.16 14.53
C ALA A 303 13.79 -4.02 13.07
N SER A 304 14.48 -5.04 12.54
CA SER A 304 14.91 -5.11 11.14
C SER A 304 13.77 -5.29 10.13
N ALA A 305 12.61 -5.78 10.56
CA ALA A 305 11.44 -5.92 9.69
C ALA A 305 10.74 -4.58 9.44
N LEU A 306 10.91 -3.61 10.34
CA LEU A 306 10.40 -2.25 10.16
C LEU A 306 11.32 -1.48 9.21
N ILE A 307 11.09 -1.59 7.93
CA ILE A 307 11.88 -0.87 6.94
C ILE A 307 11.31 0.54 6.82
N GLU A 308 12.11 1.47 7.28
CA GLU A 308 11.87 2.89 7.04
C GLU A 308 12.31 3.21 5.61
N LEU A 309 11.37 3.59 4.75
CA LEU A 309 11.63 4.05 3.37
C LEU A 309 12.40 5.39 3.35
N THR A 310 12.54 6.04 4.48
CA THR A 310 13.35 7.25 4.67
C THR A 310 14.07 7.17 6.02
N LYS A 311 15.24 7.81 6.10
CA LYS A 311 15.94 8.02 7.37
C LYS A 311 14.97 8.70 8.34
N SER A 312 14.55 8.01 9.40
CA SER A 312 13.82 8.67 10.47
C SER A 312 14.75 9.67 11.14
N SER A 313 14.25 10.86 11.41
CA SER A 313 14.95 11.88 12.17
C SER A 313 15.14 11.52 13.66
N GLU A 314 14.71 10.33 14.08
CA GLU A 314 14.81 9.85 15.46
C GLU A 314 16.11 9.09 15.79
N GLY A 315 16.90 8.69 14.76
CA GLY A 315 18.23 8.13 14.93
C GLY A 315 19.31 9.21 14.99
N LYS A 316 20.43 8.94 15.68
CA LYS A 316 21.56 9.86 15.63
C LYS A 316 22.04 9.98 14.19
N PRO A 317 22.31 11.19 13.66
CA PRO A 317 22.62 11.39 12.23
C PRO A 317 23.80 10.57 11.70
N TRP A 318 24.63 10.06 12.58
CA TRP A 318 25.80 9.22 12.25
C TRP A 318 25.55 7.71 12.39
N GLU A 319 24.39 7.28 12.86
CA GLU A 319 23.98 5.87 12.87
C GLU A 319 23.33 5.53 11.53
N THR A 320 24.08 4.90 10.63
CA THR A 320 23.52 4.38 9.38
C THR A 320 22.71 3.13 9.70
N PRO A 321 21.42 3.04 9.33
CA PRO A 321 20.68 1.79 9.44
C PRO A 321 21.44 0.70 8.71
N LYS A 322 21.60 -0.48 9.32
CA LYS A 322 22.19 -1.63 8.62
C LYS A 322 21.27 -1.97 7.43
N PRO A 323 21.79 -2.01 6.21
CA PRO A 323 20.98 -2.40 5.06
C PRO A 323 20.45 -3.83 5.27
N GLU A 324 19.26 -4.09 4.72
CA GLU A 324 18.72 -5.46 4.67
C GLU A 324 19.73 -6.37 4.01
N THR A 325 20.08 -7.48 4.65
CA THR A 325 21.01 -8.43 4.08
C THR A 325 20.25 -9.29 3.06
N ILE A 326 20.34 -8.93 1.79
CA ILE A 326 19.98 -9.82 0.69
C ILE A 326 21.19 -10.71 0.45
N VAL A 327 20.96 -12.01 0.32
CA VAL A 327 22.02 -12.98 0.13
C VAL A 327 21.97 -13.53 -1.28
N GLN A 328 23.11 -13.96 -1.80
CA GLN A 328 23.27 -14.39 -3.21
C GLN A 328 22.26 -15.48 -3.63
N TRP A 329 21.88 -16.39 -2.75
CA TRP A 329 20.90 -17.44 -3.07
C TRP A 329 19.44 -16.97 -3.19
N ASP A 330 19.14 -15.73 -2.83
CA ASP A 330 17.83 -15.13 -3.10
C ASP A 330 17.65 -14.78 -4.59
N PHE A 331 18.74 -14.82 -5.38
CA PHE A 331 18.78 -14.51 -6.79
C PHE A 331 19.06 -15.75 -7.65
N PRO A 332 18.68 -15.74 -8.94
CA PRO A 332 19.22 -16.67 -9.93
C PRO A 332 20.70 -16.34 -10.22
N THR A 333 21.41 -17.27 -10.84
CA THR A 333 22.81 -17.06 -11.25
C THR A 333 22.98 -15.94 -12.29
N SER A 334 21.97 -15.75 -13.13
CA SER A 334 21.93 -14.69 -14.14
C SER A 334 20.49 -14.24 -14.40
N ILE A 335 20.32 -12.98 -14.80
CA ILE A 335 19.02 -12.36 -15.08
C ILE A 335 19.10 -11.47 -16.33
N THR A 336 18.07 -11.50 -17.16
CA THR A 336 17.95 -10.57 -18.29
C THR A 336 16.91 -9.53 -17.94
N LEU A 337 17.32 -8.26 -17.84
CA LEU A 337 16.46 -7.12 -17.64
C LEU A 337 15.95 -6.64 -19.01
N THR A 338 14.69 -6.31 -19.14
CA THR A 338 14.15 -5.69 -20.35
C THR A 338 13.87 -4.21 -20.11
N LYS A 339 14.57 -3.36 -20.85
CA LYS A 339 14.41 -1.90 -20.78
C LYS A 339 13.51 -1.41 -21.90
N ALA A 340 12.34 -0.89 -21.56
CA ALA A 340 11.35 -0.36 -22.50
C ALA A 340 10.77 0.97 -22.00
N ASN A 341 9.45 1.11 -21.91
CA ASN A 341 8.81 2.23 -21.19
C ASN A 341 9.13 2.20 -19.67
N MET A 342 9.33 1.02 -19.12
CA MET A 342 9.85 0.76 -17.77
C MET A 342 11.03 -0.21 -17.82
N LEU A 343 11.64 -0.49 -16.69
CA LEU A 343 12.61 -1.56 -16.51
C LEU A 343 11.86 -2.79 -16.00
N TYR A 344 11.82 -3.85 -16.79
CA TYR A 344 11.13 -5.10 -16.47
C TYR A 344 12.13 -6.13 -15.93
N ILE A 345 11.88 -6.60 -14.72
CA ILE A 345 12.66 -7.62 -14.03
C ILE A 345 11.82 -8.90 -14.03
N PRO A 346 12.29 -10.03 -14.62
CA PRO A 346 11.51 -11.26 -14.64
C PRO A 346 11.38 -11.85 -13.24
N LEU A 347 10.16 -12.23 -12.86
CA LEU A 347 9.85 -12.81 -11.55
C LEU A 347 10.30 -14.26 -11.37
N PRO A 348 10.28 -15.13 -12.40
CA PRO A 348 10.69 -16.51 -12.21
C PRO A 348 12.07 -16.63 -11.60
N ARG A 349 12.18 -17.39 -10.50
CA ARG A 349 13.40 -17.64 -9.72
C ARG A 349 13.87 -16.49 -8.81
N LEU A 350 13.13 -15.39 -8.69
CA LEU A 350 13.36 -14.39 -7.64
C LEU A 350 12.63 -14.79 -6.37
N SER A 351 13.29 -14.65 -5.22
CA SER A 351 12.58 -14.77 -3.94
C SER A 351 11.63 -13.59 -3.71
N ALA A 352 10.55 -13.81 -2.97
CA ALA A 352 9.63 -12.73 -2.60
C ALA A 352 10.35 -11.58 -1.87
N LYS A 353 11.39 -11.90 -1.12
CA LYS A 353 12.25 -10.94 -0.43
C LYS A 353 12.96 -9.98 -1.40
N VAL A 354 13.54 -10.51 -2.49
CA VAL A 354 14.19 -9.69 -3.53
C VAL A 354 13.18 -8.83 -4.26
N VAL A 355 12.04 -9.41 -4.66
CA VAL A 355 10.96 -8.66 -5.32
C VAL A 355 10.49 -7.51 -4.43
N ASN A 356 10.28 -7.76 -3.14
CA ASN A 356 9.88 -6.75 -2.19
C ASN A 356 10.97 -5.67 -1.99
N TYR A 357 12.24 -6.06 -1.98
CA TYR A 357 13.35 -5.11 -1.94
C TYR A 357 13.32 -4.15 -3.14
N PHE A 358 13.14 -4.66 -4.36
CA PHE A 358 13.02 -3.82 -5.55
C PHE A 358 11.74 -2.95 -5.54
N LYS A 359 10.60 -3.49 -5.06
CA LYS A 359 9.39 -2.67 -4.86
C LYS A 359 9.65 -1.48 -3.93
N ARG A 360 10.43 -1.66 -2.87
CA ARG A 360 10.80 -0.59 -1.92
C ARG A 360 11.73 0.43 -2.55
N MET A 361 12.67 0.01 -3.40
CA MET A 361 13.55 0.91 -4.14
C MET A 361 12.75 1.89 -5.01
N ALA A 362 11.61 1.48 -5.55
CA ALA A 362 10.70 2.31 -6.34
C ALA A 362 9.55 2.90 -5.51
N ALA A 363 9.68 2.99 -4.19
CA ALA A 363 8.64 3.52 -3.30
C ALA A 363 9.21 4.61 -2.37
N PHE A 364 8.35 5.56 -1.99
CA PHE A 364 8.74 6.62 -1.07
C PHE A 364 7.55 7.11 -0.25
N HIS A 365 7.86 7.75 0.88
CA HIS A 365 6.85 8.38 1.72
C HIS A 365 6.18 9.55 1.00
N ASN A 366 4.85 9.57 1.01
CA ASN A 366 4.07 10.64 0.39
C ASN A 366 4.19 11.93 1.20
N PRO A 367 4.85 13.00 0.67
CA PRO A 367 5.01 14.24 1.42
C PRO A 367 3.69 14.90 1.80
N GLU A 368 2.64 14.75 0.96
CA GLU A 368 1.32 15.30 1.23
C GLU A 368 0.68 14.64 2.46
N PHE A 369 0.82 13.31 2.61
CA PHE A 369 0.32 12.60 3.76
C PHE A 369 0.94 13.15 5.06
N TYR A 370 2.27 13.25 5.10
CA TYR A 370 2.98 13.71 6.29
C TYR A 370 2.78 15.19 6.57
N ALA A 371 2.67 16.01 5.54
CA ALA A 371 2.31 17.42 5.70
C ALA A 371 0.91 17.58 6.33
N LYS A 372 -0.09 16.86 5.81
CA LYS A 372 -1.45 16.83 6.39
C LYS A 372 -1.45 16.30 7.81
N GLN A 373 -0.72 15.21 8.08
CA GLN A 373 -0.61 14.66 9.42
C GLN A 373 0.05 15.64 10.40
N GLY A 374 1.13 16.31 10.00
CA GLY A 374 1.80 17.33 10.81
C GLY A 374 0.92 18.54 11.11
N MET A 375 0.09 18.94 10.16
CA MET A 375 -0.92 20.00 10.33
C MET A 375 -2.21 19.50 11.02
N ARG A 376 -2.28 18.25 11.46
CA ARG A 376 -3.46 17.59 12.04
C ARG A 376 -4.71 17.68 11.17
N LEU A 377 -4.53 17.64 9.84
CA LEU A 377 -5.61 17.57 8.86
C LEU A 377 -5.99 16.12 8.54
N SER A 378 -7.17 15.94 7.94
CA SER A 378 -7.59 14.61 7.47
C SER A 378 -6.66 14.07 6.39
N THR A 379 -6.20 12.83 6.56
CA THR A 379 -5.41 12.08 5.57
C THR A 379 -6.26 11.09 4.77
N PHE A 380 -7.59 11.23 4.82
CA PHE A 380 -8.51 10.39 4.06
C PHE A 380 -8.21 10.49 2.55
N ASP A 381 -8.17 9.37 1.84
CA ASP A 381 -7.81 9.24 0.42
C ASP A 381 -6.38 9.72 0.04
N VAL A 382 -5.51 9.95 1.02
CA VAL A 382 -4.10 10.27 0.76
C VAL A 382 -3.25 9.07 1.17
N PRO A 383 -2.62 8.35 0.22
CA PRO A 383 -1.80 7.19 0.55
C PRO A 383 -0.54 7.63 1.30
N ARG A 384 -0.12 6.83 2.28
CA ARG A 384 1.10 7.08 3.05
C ARG A 384 2.38 6.86 2.23
N ILE A 385 2.34 5.86 1.36
CA ILE A 385 3.46 5.45 0.51
C ILE A 385 3.03 5.56 -0.94
N ILE A 386 3.87 6.18 -1.76
CA ILE A 386 3.73 6.17 -3.21
C ILE A 386 4.65 5.07 -3.73
N SER A 387 4.09 4.07 -4.40
CA SER A 387 4.82 3.04 -5.13
C SER A 387 4.77 3.35 -6.62
N CYS A 388 5.94 3.37 -7.24
CA CYS A 388 6.10 3.57 -8.68
C CYS A 388 6.40 2.26 -9.42
N SER A 389 6.44 1.13 -8.73
CA SER A 389 6.56 -0.20 -9.33
C SER A 389 5.19 -0.81 -9.61
N GLU A 390 5.12 -1.62 -10.66
CA GLU A 390 3.95 -2.40 -11.04
C GLU A 390 4.33 -3.88 -11.12
N LEU A 391 3.48 -4.74 -10.59
CA LEU A 391 3.64 -6.19 -10.66
C LEU A 391 2.72 -6.75 -11.74
N THR A 392 3.27 -7.56 -12.64
CA THR A 392 2.51 -8.39 -13.57
C THR A 392 2.73 -9.86 -13.22
N ASP A 393 2.07 -10.78 -13.92
CA ASP A 393 2.21 -12.23 -13.65
C ASP A 393 3.67 -12.71 -13.79
N ASP A 394 4.43 -12.15 -14.75
CA ASP A 394 5.78 -12.58 -15.07
C ASP A 394 6.87 -11.57 -14.74
N TYR A 395 6.55 -10.31 -14.49
CA TYR A 395 7.52 -9.23 -14.36
C TYR A 395 7.19 -8.26 -13.23
N LEU A 396 8.25 -7.76 -12.59
CA LEU A 396 8.21 -6.53 -11.82
C LEU A 396 8.66 -5.38 -12.74
N ALA A 397 7.75 -4.45 -13.03
CA ALA A 397 8.04 -3.23 -13.77
C ALA A 397 8.47 -2.12 -12.81
N MET A 398 9.62 -1.53 -13.04
CA MET A 398 10.18 -0.44 -12.25
C MET A 398 10.43 0.79 -13.12
N PRO A 399 10.40 2.02 -12.56
CA PRO A 399 10.81 3.21 -13.28
C PRO A 399 12.22 3.06 -13.86
N ARG A 400 12.45 3.50 -15.09
CA ARG A 400 13.79 3.43 -15.73
C ARG A 400 14.88 4.13 -14.93
N GLY A 401 14.52 5.12 -14.12
CA GLY A 401 15.47 5.80 -13.23
C GLY A 401 16.05 4.91 -12.12
N CYS A 402 15.49 3.72 -11.89
CA CYS A 402 16.02 2.74 -10.92
C CYS A 402 17.06 1.78 -11.53
N GLU A 403 17.38 1.88 -12.83
CA GLU A 403 18.27 0.95 -13.54
C GLU A 403 19.63 0.80 -12.85
N ASP A 404 20.30 1.93 -12.57
CA ASP A 404 21.63 1.91 -11.94
C ASP A 404 21.61 1.28 -10.54
N ASP A 405 20.54 1.50 -9.78
CA ASP A 405 20.42 0.96 -8.43
C ASP A 405 20.09 -0.55 -8.47
N VAL A 406 19.28 -1.00 -9.43
CA VAL A 406 19.05 -2.44 -9.67
C VAL A 406 20.36 -3.12 -10.06
N VAL A 407 21.11 -2.53 -11.00
CA VAL A 407 22.42 -3.07 -11.43
C VAL A 407 23.39 -3.16 -10.26
N LYS A 408 23.53 -2.13 -9.44
CA LYS A 408 24.37 -2.17 -8.23
C LYS A 408 24.01 -3.32 -7.29
N VAL A 409 22.73 -3.60 -7.11
CA VAL A 409 22.27 -4.71 -6.27
C VAL A 409 22.66 -6.06 -6.87
N LEU A 410 22.50 -6.23 -8.19
CA LEU A 410 22.90 -7.46 -8.88
C LEU A 410 24.43 -7.68 -8.79
N GLU A 411 25.22 -6.65 -9.03
CA GLU A 411 26.69 -6.69 -8.93
C GLU A 411 27.16 -7.00 -7.50
N ALA A 412 26.57 -6.34 -6.49
CA ALA A 412 26.89 -6.57 -5.09
C ALA A 412 26.60 -8.01 -4.63
N ASN A 413 25.67 -8.70 -5.30
CA ASN A 413 25.32 -10.09 -5.03
C ASN A 413 25.95 -11.09 -6.03
N ASN A 414 26.89 -10.65 -6.89
CA ASN A 414 27.55 -11.46 -7.91
C ASN A 414 26.58 -12.16 -8.87
N VAL A 415 25.49 -11.49 -9.23
CA VAL A 415 24.49 -11.98 -10.20
C VAL A 415 24.88 -11.50 -11.58
N GLY A 416 25.05 -12.44 -12.54
CA GLY A 416 25.24 -12.08 -13.94
C GLY A 416 23.99 -11.40 -14.49
N TYR A 417 24.15 -10.33 -15.27
CA TYR A 417 22.99 -9.67 -15.88
C TYR A 417 23.26 -9.28 -17.32
N SER A 418 22.17 -9.15 -18.08
CA SER A 418 22.16 -8.55 -19.42
C SER A 418 20.94 -7.62 -19.54
N ILE A 419 21.06 -6.60 -20.38
CA ILE A 419 19.96 -5.65 -20.63
C ILE A 419 19.53 -5.81 -22.10
N ASP A 420 18.27 -6.23 -22.29
CA ASP A 420 17.59 -6.23 -23.59
C ASP A 420 16.90 -4.87 -23.77
N ASP A 421 17.54 -3.99 -24.55
CA ASP A 421 17.05 -2.64 -24.76
C ASP A 421 15.98 -2.59 -25.86
N LYS A 422 14.74 -2.40 -25.45
CA LYS A 422 13.54 -2.22 -26.29
C LYS A 422 13.06 -0.76 -26.28
N THR A 423 13.89 0.20 -25.89
CA THR A 423 13.48 1.60 -25.86
C THR A 423 13.21 2.13 -27.26
N CYS A 424 12.19 2.99 -27.36
CA CYS A 424 11.92 3.69 -28.59
C CYS A 424 12.79 4.96 -28.66
N TYR A 425 13.69 5.01 -29.64
CA TYR A 425 14.59 6.15 -29.82
C TYR A 425 13.97 7.28 -30.64
N GLY A 426 12.74 7.10 -31.13
CA GLY A 426 12.09 8.03 -32.04
C GLY A 426 12.70 7.99 -33.45
N ARG A 427 12.17 8.81 -34.35
CA ARG A 427 12.76 9.02 -35.69
C ARG A 427 13.57 10.30 -35.73
N THR A 428 14.59 10.34 -36.56
CA THR A 428 15.32 11.58 -36.84
C THR A 428 14.39 12.59 -37.51
N ILE A 429 14.51 13.85 -37.11
CA ILE A 429 13.73 14.97 -37.63
C ILE A 429 14.66 16.13 -38.01
N ASP A 430 14.26 16.88 -39.04
CA ASP A 430 15.00 18.07 -39.46
C ASP A 430 14.44 19.33 -38.79
N VAL A 431 15.13 19.76 -37.76
CA VAL A 431 14.77 20.91 -36.93
C VAL A 431 16.00 21.72 -36.54
N SER A 432 15.83 23.04 -36.42
CA SER A 432 16.87 23.95 -35.94
C SER A 432 16.34 24.94 -34.90
N PHE A 433 17.23 25.35 -33.99
CA PHE A 433 16.90 26.30 -32.95
C PHE A 433 17.10 27.74 -33.43
N LYS A 434 16.09 28.61 -33.26
CA LYS A 434 16.09 30.02 -33.64
C LYS A 434 16.47 30.93 -32.47
N GLY A 435 17.54 30.72 -31.82
CA GLY A 435 17.92 31.54 -30.69
C GLY A 435 19.34 31.27 -30.20
N GLU A 436 19.73 31.93 -29.15
CA GLU A 436 21.00 31.69 -28.49
C GLU A 436 20.77 31.36 -27.03
N LEU A 437 21.46 30.33 -26.56
CA LEU A 437 21.44 29.95 -25.16
C LEU A 437 22.45 30.80 -24.39
N ARG A 438 22.07 31.23 -23.20
CA ARG A 438 22.98 31.87 -22.26
C ARG A 438 24.03 30.88 -21.78
N GLU A 439 25.15 31.36 -21.27
CA GLU A 439 26.26 30.53 -20.81
C GLU A 439 25.84 29.44 -19.81
N GLU A 440 25.04 29.80 -18.80
CA GLU A 440 24.45 28.85 -17.82
C GLU A 440 23.59 27.75 -18.49
N GLN A 441 22.85 28.14 -19.55
CA GLN A 441 22.03 27.21 -20.31
C GLN A 441 22.88 26.30 -21.20
N GLN A 442 23.98 26.79 -21.76
CA GLN A 442 24.93 26.00 -22.57
C GLN A 442 25.59 24.92 -21.70
N GLN A 443 26.03 25.27 -20.48
CA GLN A 443 26.58 24.30 -19.53
C GLN A 443 25.56 23.24 -19.19
N ALA A 444 24.34 23.64 -18.79
CA ALA A 444 23.25 22.71 -18.48
C ALA A 444 22.88 21.80 -19.67
N MET A 445 22.99 22.32 -20.91
CA MET A 445 22.75 21.54 -22.14
C MET A 445 23.77 20.42 -22.28
N THR A 446 25.05 20.73 -22.09
CA THR A 446 26.14 19.74 -22.15
C THR A 446 25.93 18.63 -21.13
N ASP A 447 25.59 19.01 -19.89
CA ASP A 447 25.35 18.04 -18.81
C ASP A 447 24.13 17.16 -19.12
N MET A 448 23.00 17.75 -19.55
CA MET A 448 21.77 17.01 -19.86
C MET A 448 21.90 16.08 -21.07
N LEU A 449 22.68 16.45 -22.08
CA LEU A 449 22.92 15.63 -23.27
C LEU A 449 23.82 14.42 -22.99
N SER A 450 24.61 14.46 -21.92
CA SER A 450 25.49 13.35 -21.51
C SER A 450 24.73 12.14 -20.97
N TYR A 451 23.45 12.32 -20.64
CA TYR A 451 22.62 11.27 -20.04
C TYR A 451 21.37 11.00 -20.88
N PRO A 452 20.94 9.74 -20.99
CA PRO A 452 19.69 9.38 -21.68
C PRO A 452 18.44 9.83 -20.92
N ILE A 453 18.54 10.01 -19.60
CA ILE A 453 17.45 10.38 -18.68
C ILE A 453 18.00 11.37 -17.64
N GLY A 454 17.19 12.36 -17.25
CA GLY A 454 17.64 13.33 -16.24
C GLY A 454 16.53 14.32 -15.88
N THR A 455 16.78 15.12 -14.85
CA THR A 455 15.90 16.18 -14.38
C THR A 455 16.66 17.51 -14.31
N LEU A 456 16.20 18.51 -15.03
CA LEU A 456 16.71 19.87 -14.92
C LEU A 456 15.96 20.61 -13.80
N SER A 457 16.65 20.88 -12.69
CA SER A 457 16.17 21.78 -11.64
C SER A 457 16.71 23.19 -11.88
N ALA A 458 15.83 24.12 -12.20
CA ALA A 458 16.22 25.49 -12.53
C ALA A 458 15.25 26.50 -11.92
N THR A 459 15.76 27.69 -11.57
CA THR A 459 15.01 28.76 -10.97
C THR A 459 13.91 29.33 -11.88
N THR A 460 13.01 30.11 -11.32
CA THR A 460 12.07 30.91 -12.12
C THR A 460 12.87 31.85 -13.02
N ALA A 461 12.41 32.09 -14.24
CA ALA A 461 13.06 32.89 -15.27
C ALA A 461 14.36 32.29 -15.90
N PHE A 462 14.77 31.06 -15.56
CA PHE A 462 15.86 30.38 -16.26
C PHE A 462 15.60 30.22 -17.77
N GLY A 463 14.34 30.23 -18.21
CA GLY A 463 13.97 29.97 -19.59
C GLY A 463 13.84 28.46 -19.92
N LYS A 464 13.33 27.68 -18.97
CA LYS A 464 13.21 26.22 -19.08
C LYS A 464 12.59 25.72 -20.38
N THR A 465 11.55 26.41 -20.88
CA THR A 465 10.87 26.02 -22.13
C THR A 465 11.76 26.26 -23.33
N VAL A 466 12.43 27.43 -23.42
CA VAL A 466 13.39 27.74 -24.49
C VAL A 466 14.56 26.76 -24.47
N PHE A 467 15.08 26.46 -23.29
CA PHE A 467 16.12 25.46 -23.10
C PHE A 467 15.70 24.07 -23.63
N ALA A 468 14.49 23.62 -23.29
CA ALA A 468 13.99 22.33 -23.77
C ALA A 468 13.75 22.31 -25.28
N ILE A 469 13.35 23.43 -25.88
CA ILE A 469 13.23 23.58 -27.34
C ILE A 469 14.62 23.50 -28.01
N ALA A 470 15.63 24.14 -27.43
CA ALA A 470 17.00 23.99 -27.91
C ALA A 470 17.50 22.55 -27.81
N MET A 471 17.12 21.82 -26.73
CA MET A 471 17.46 20.40 -26.57
C MET A 471 16.80 19.54 -27.66
N ILE A 472 15.55 19.80 -28.06
CA ILE A 472 14.87 19.12 -29.18
C ILE A 472 15.70 19.31 -30.45
N ALA A 473 16.13 20.54 -30.74
CA ALA A 473 16.92 20.86 -31.91
C ALA A 473 18.33 20.24 -31.88
N GLN A 474 18.91 20.05 -30.70
CA GLN A 474 20.21 19.35 -30.54
C GLN A 474 20.08 17.84 -30.72
N ARG A 475 19.03 17.22 -30.16
CA ARG A 475 18.80 15.78 -30.27
C ARG A 475 18.29 15.36 -31.64
N LYS A 476 17.58 16.22 -32.35
CA LYS A 476 17.01 15.97 -33.68
C LYS A 476 16.21 14.67 -33.78
N VAL A 477 15.38 14.39 -32.78
CA VAL A 477 14.50 13.21 -32.74
C VAL A 477 13.06 13.62 -32.47
N SER A 478 12.12 12.85 -33.01
CA SER A 478 10.70 13.07 -32.75
C SER A 478 10.43 13.12 -31.25
N THR A 479 9.63 14.13 -30.83
CA THR A 479 9.49 14.47 -29.43
C THR A 479 8.04 14.59 -29.01
N LEU A 480 7.68 13.98 -27.87
CA LEU A 480 6.41 14.16 -27.20
C LEU A 480 6.62 15.02 -25.92
N ILE A 481 5.90 16.13 -25.84
CA ILE A 481 5.91 17.05 -24.70
C ILE A 481 4.64 16.81 -23.89
N LEU A 482 4.79 16.41 -22.63
CA LEU A 482 3.68 16.16 -21.71
C LEU A 482 3.49 17.34 -20.76
N VAL A 483 2.28 17.86 -20.66
CA VAL A 483 1.92 18.96 -19.76
C VAL A 483 0.64 18.65 -19.00
N HIS A 484 0.45 19.25 -17.83
CA HIS A 484 -0.71 18.97 -16.97
C HIS A 484 -1.83 20.04 -17.06
N ARG A 485 -1.63 21.11 -17.80
CA ARG A 485 -2.61 22.20 -17.95
C ARG A 485 -2.65 22.70 -19.40
N LYS A 486 -3.85 23.07 -19.86
CA LYS A 486 -4.05 23.61 -21.21
C LYS A 486 -3.28 24.93 -21.43
N SER A 487 -3.21 25.80 -20.43
CA SER A 487 -2.43 27.05 -20.54
C SER A 487 -0.95 26.81 -20.82
N LEU A 488 -0.37 25.73 -20.26
CA LEU A 488 0.99 25.32 -20.58
C LEU A 488 1.12 24.76 -21.99
N LEU A 489 0.13 24.00 -22.46
CA LEU A 489 0.10 23.51 -23.84
C LEU A 489 0.12 24.68 -24.83
N ASP A 490 -0.74 25.67 -24.63
CA ASP A 490 -0.82 26.86 -25.48
C ASP A 490 0.49 27.68 -25.43
N GLN A 491 1.12 27.81 -24.26
CA GLN A 491 2.42 28.44 -24.08
C GLN A 491 3.53 27.69 -24.84
N TRP A 492 3.61 26.36 -24.70
CA TRP A 492 4.57 25.53 -25.41
C TRP A 492 4.42 25.66 -26.92
N LYS A 493 3.19 25.59 -27.41
CA LYS A 493 2.89 25.72 -28.84
C LYS A 493 3.36 27.07 -29.40
N LYS A 494 3.13 28.16 -28.65
CA LYS A 494 3.62 29.48 -29.03
C LYS A 494 5.16 29.52 -29.08
N GLN A 495 5.82 29.06 -28.02
CA GLN A 495 7.29 29.10 -27.95
C GLN A 495 7.97 28.14 -28.95
N LEU A 496 7.37 26.99 -29.27
CA LEU A 496 7.87 26.14 -30.36
C LEU A 496 7.84 26.88 -31.69
N ASN A 497 6.77 27.59 -32.02
CA ASN A 497 6.72 28.41 -33.24
C ASN A 497 7.72 29.54 -33.24
N ASP A 498 7.98 30.16 -32.09
CA ASP A 498 8.91 31.28 -31.95
C ASP A 498 10.38 30.86 -32.06
N PHE A 499 10.75 29.71 -31.47
CA PHE A 499 12.14 29.31 -31.26
C PHE A 499 12.58 28.04 -32.00
N LEU A 500 11.66 27.30 -32.65
CA LEU A 500 12.00 26.09 -33.41
C LEU A 500 11.65 26.29 -34.87
N GLU A 501 12.58 25.99 -35.76
CA GLU A 501 12.34 25.84 -37.18
C GLU A 501 12.18 24.37 -37.50
N ILE A 502 11.12 24.02 -38.19
CA ILE A 502 10.78 22.64 -38.55
C ILE A 502 10.80 22.58 -40.07
N ASN A 503 11.76 21.85 -40.63
CA ASN A 503 11.98 21.74 -42.07
C ASN A 503 11.28 20.53 -42.69
N GLU A 504 10.29 19.98 -41.98
CA GLU A 504 9.51 18.84 -42.47
C GLU A 504 8.04 19.18 -42.67
N ASP A 505 7.48 18.76 -43.81
CA ASP A 505 6.06 18.89 -44.09
C ASP A 505 5.28 17.69 -43.54
N VAL A 506 4.26 17.97 -42.74
CA VAL A 506 3.31 16.96 -42.27
C VAL A 506 2.10 16.99 -43.18
N THR A 507 1.90 15.89 -43.94
CA THR A 507 0.75 15.76 -44.84
C THR A 507 -0.14 14.61 -44.40
N ASP A 508 -1.44 14.89 -44.34
CA ASP A 508 -2.46 13.83 -44.15
C ASP A 508 -2.73 13.18 -45.52
N ASN A 509 -2.33 11.91 -45.67
CA ASN A 509 -2.54 11.09 -46.85
C ASN A 509 -3.87 10.30 -46.81
N SER A 510 -4.69 10.44 -45.75
CA SER A 510 -5.94 9.69 -45.57
C SER A 510 -7.04 10.14 -46.51
N ASN A 511 -6.94 11.33 -47.13
CA ASN A 511 -7.91 11.90 -48.03
C ASN A 511 -7.32 12.13 -49.44
N ARG A 512 -8.15 12.07 -50.49
CA ARG A 512 -7.77 12.32 -51.90
C ARG A 512 -7.13 13.72 -52.13
N LYS A 513 -7.26 14.66 -51.21
CA LYS A 513 -6.59 15.97 -51.24
C LYS A 513 -5.57 16.00 -50.07
N LYS A 514 -4.28 16.08 -50.41
CA LYS A 514 -3.21 16.30 -49.41
C LYS A 514 -3.52 17.56 -48.61
N LYS A 515 -3.74 17.42 -47.32
CA LYS A 515 -3.94 18.54 -46.40
C LYS A 515 -2.64 18.76 -45.61
N HIS A 516 -2.04 19.93 -45.74
CA HIS A 516 -0.92 20.32 -44.87
C HIS A 516 -1.44 20.45 -43.45
N LEU A 517 -0.83 19.73 -42.54
CA LEU A 517 -1.12 19.80 -41.11
C LEU A 517 -0.13 20.73 -40.42
N SER A 518 -0.49 21.23 -39.25
CA SER A 518 0.48 21.92 -38.39
C SER A 518 1.64 20.99 -38.08
N PRO A 519 2.91 21.42 -38.16
CA PRO A 519 4.05 20.61 -37.81
C PRO A 519 4.12 20.28 -36.30
N ILE A 520 3.27 20.91 -35.48
CA ILE A 520 3.11 20.65 -34.05
C ILE A 520 1.75 19.97 -33.84
N GLY A 521 1.78 18.71 -33.43
CA GLY A 521 0.60 17.93 -33.08
C GLY A 521 0.09 18.26 -31.68
N GLU A 522 -1.18 17.94 -31.41
CA GLU A 522 -1.86 18.29 -30.17
C GLU A 522 -2.81 17.19 -29.72
N LEU A 523 -2.74 16.81 -28.44
CA LEU A 523 -3.71 15.94 -27.78
C LEU A 523 -4.27 16.62 -26.53
N CYS A 524 -5.53 17.10 -26.61
CA CYS A 524 -6.21 17.71 -25.47
C CYS A 524 -7.74 17.70 -25.65
N SER A 525 -8.48 17.48 -24.57
CA SER A 525 -9.94 17.73 -24.50
C SER A 525 -10.73 17.24 -25.73
N GLY A 526 -10.48 16.02 -26.20
CA GLY A 526 -11.16 15.43 -27.37
C GLY A 526 -10.58 15.81 -28.74
N LYS A 527 -9.53 16.66 -28.79
CA LYS A 527 -8.78 16.94 -30.00
C LYS A 527 -7.55 16.04 -30.05
N ASN A 528 -7.43 15.24 -31.11
CA ASN A 528 -6.26 14.43 -31.40
C ASN A 528 -5.75 14.76 -32.80
N SER A 529 -4.56 15.38 -32.85
CA SER A 529 -3.86 15.68 -34.10
C SER A 529 -2.38 15.30 -34.00
N LEU A 530 -2.09 14.24 -33.22
CA LEU A 530 -0.73 13.69 -33.10
C LEU A 530 -0.26 13.12 -34.43
N HIS A 531 1.00 13.32 -34.77
CA HIS A 531 1.58 12.83 -36.03
C HIS A 531 3.01 12.30 -35.86
N GLY A 532 3.57 12.33 -34.64
CA GLY A 532 4.87 11.74 -34.33
C GLY A 532 6.08 12.53 -34.82
N LEU A 533 5.95 13.85 -34.99
CA LEU A 533 7.08 14.77 -35.25
C LEU A 533 7.42 15.53 -33.98
N ILE A 534 6.68 16.58 -33.70
CA ILE A 534 6.68 17.30 -32.41
C ILE A 534 5.23 17.34 -31.91
N ASP A 535 4.97 16.63 -30.87
CA ASP A 535 3.63 16.51 -30.31
C ASP A 535 3.55 17.06 -28.90
N ILE A 536 2.44 17.71 -28.54
CA ILE A 536 2.16 18.18 -27.19
C ILE A 536 0.87 17.53 -26.70
N ALA A 537 0.92 16.90 -25.53
CA ALA A 537 -0.24 16.24 -24.96
C ALA A 537 -0.52 16.65 -23.51
N LEU A 538 -1.80 16.74 -23.17
CA LEU A 538 -2.21 16.80 -21.78
C LEU A 538 -2.13 15.39 -21.17
N ILE A 539 -1.45 15.26 -20.02
CA ILE A 539 -1.30 13.98 -19.31
C ILE A 539 -2.67 13.31 -19.05
N GLN A 540 -3.70 14.12 -18.74
CA GLN A 540 -5.05 13.62 -18.50
C GLN A 540 -5.78 13.13 -19.78
N SER A 541 -5.22 13.36 -20.96
CA SER A 541 -5.78 12.97 -22.26
C SER A 541 -5.03 11.78 -22.88
N CYS A 542 -3.88 11.40 -22.30
CA CYS A 542 -3.14 10.19 -22.64
C CYS A 542 -3.71 8.98 -21.94
#